data_3957b0c470e7ef46c75216fd25877381
#
_entry.id   3957b0c470e7ef46c75216fd25877381
#
_cell.length_a   1.000
_cell.length_b   1.000
_cell.length_c   1.000
_cell.angle_alpha   90.00
_cell.angle_beta   90.00
_cell.angle_gamma   90.00
#
_symmetry.space_group_name_H-M   'P 1'
#
loop_
_entity.id
_entity.type
_entity.pdbx_description
1 polymer ?
#
loop_
_entity_poly.entity_id
_entity_poly.type
_entity_poly.pdbx_seq_one_letter_code
_entity_poly.pdbx_strand_id
1 'polypeptide(L)'
;MQVEGKNIVVTGGASGIGKALVERFAQEGAQVIVADRSRDKAQAVADAIGGLAVGCDVTAEQQVQNLVAKAQDQLGAIDLFCSNAGVCFGEADLATSATNEQWQTCWNVHVMAHVYAARAVLPAMIERGEGYLLQMASAAGLLNQIGDAAYSASKHAAVSFAESLAITHGEQGSSV
;
A
#
# COMPACT_ATOMS: atom_id res chain seq x y z
N MET A 1 -5.66 13.80 -9.32
CA MET A 1 -4.36 13.62 -10.04
C MET A 1 -4.63 12.92 -11.35
N GLN A 2 -4.03 13.37 -12.45
CA GLN A 2 -3.93 12.60 -13.69
C GLN A 2 -2.69 11.71 -13.60
N VAL A 3 -2.77 10.49 -14.08
CA VAL A 3 -1.71 9.47 -13.88
C VAL A 3 -0.81 9.26 -15.10
N GLU A 4 -1.14 9.86 -16.24
CA GLU A 4 -0.32 9.79 -17.45
C GLU A 4 1.10 10.34 -17.17
N GLY A 5 2.11 9.54 -17.51
CA GLY A 5 3.52 9.88 -17.28
C GLY A 5 3.97 9.86 -15.82
N LYS A 6 3.11 9.48 -14.86
CA LYS A 6 3.43 9.42 -13.44
C LYS A 6 4.10 8.11 -13.04
N ASN A 7 4.98 8.18 -12.04
CA ASN A 7 5.68 7.03 -11.45
C ASN A 7 4.89 6.51 -10.25
N ILE A 8 4.38 5.30 -10.35
CA ILE A 8 3.46 4.72 -9.39
C ILE A 8 4.02 3.42 -8.81
N VAL A 9 3.97 3.28 -7.50
CA VAL A 9 4.28 2.03 -6.78
C VAL A 9 2.99 1.46 -6.21
N VAL A 10 2.73 0.16 -6.42
CA VAL A 10 1.59 -0.54 -5.85
C VAL A 10 2.05 -1.77 -5.08
N THR A 11 1.80 -1.80 -3.76
CA THR A 11 2.06 -3.00 -2.93
C THR A 11 0.87 -3.96 -2.97
N GLY A 12 1.15 -5.29 -2.92
CA GLY A 12 0.14 -6.30 -3.16
C GLY A 12 -0.36 -6.28 -4.61
N GLY A 13 0.49 -5.83 -5.54
CA GLY A 13 0.15 -5.60 -6.94
C GLY A 13 0.02 -6.86 -7.80
N ALA A 14 0.33 -8.04 -7.26
CA ALA A 14 0.31 -9.29 -8.01
C ALA A 14 -1.08 -9.96 -8.10
N SER A 15 -2.09 -9.47 -7.37
CA SER A 15 -3.42 -10.08 -7.32
C SER A 15 -4.52 -9.09 -6.93
N GLY A 16 -5.77 -9.51 -7.10
CA GLY A 16 -6.96 -8.80 -6.60
C GLY A 16 -7.02 -7.32 -7.01
N ILE A 17 -7.36 -6.47 -6.05
CA ILE A 17 -7.49 -5.02 -6.23
C ILE A 17 -6.16 -4.40 -6.67
N GLY A 18 -5.04 -4.81 -6.06
CA GLY A 18 -3.72 -4.30 -6.41
C GLY A 18 -3.36 -4.55 -7.87
N LYS A 19 -3.64 -5.75 -8.39
CA LYS A 19 -3.45 -6.07 -9.80
C LYS A 19 -4.33 -5.21 -10.71
N ALA A 20 -5.61 -5.03 -10.36
CA ALA A 20 -6.52 -4.19 -11.13
C ALA A 20 -6.06 -2.71 -11.15
N LEU A 21 -5.54 -2.19 -10.03
CA LEU A 21 -4.95 -0.85 -9.98
C LEU A 21 -3.73 -0.74 -10.89
N VAL A 22 -2.81 -1.70 -10.81
CA VAL A 22 -1.61 -1.77 -11.66
C VAL A 22 -1.97 -1.74 -13.14
N GLU A 23 -2.90 -2.61 -13.57
CA GLU A 23 -3.37 -2.68 -14.94
C GLU A 23 -4.03 -1.38 -15.39
N ARG A 24 -4.86 -0.79 -14.53
CA ARG A 24 -5.53 0.47 -14.84
C ARG A 24 -4.55 1.63 -14.95
N PHE A 25 -3.61 1.78 -14.04
CA PHE A 25 -2.60 2.84 -14.09
C PHE A 25 -1.73 2.74 -15.35
N ALA A 26 -1.31 1.52 -15.72
CA ALA A 26 -0.56 1.30 -16.94
C ALA A 26 -1.37 1.67 -18.20
N GLN A 27 -2.66 1.32 -18.26
CA GLN A 27 -3.57 1.70 -19.35
C GLN A 27 -3.73 3.22 -19.48
N GLU A 28 -3.65 3.95 -18.38
CA GLU A 28 -3.71 5.41 -18.33
C GLU A 28 -2.32 6.07 -18.57
N GLY A 29 -1.33 5.31 -18.97
CA GLY A 29 0.00 5.81 -19.34
C GLY A 29 0.98 6.05 -18.19
N ALA A 30 0.72 5.51 -17.00
CA ALA A 30 1.68 5.56 -15.89
C ALA A 30 2.80 4.53 -16.03
N GLN A 31 3.96 4.84 -15.44
CA GLN A 31 5.04 3.89 -15.20
C GLN A 31 4.81 3.21 -13.84
N VAL A 32 4.64 1.89 -13.83
CA VAL A 32 4.18 1.18 -12.63
C VAL A 32 5.21 0.20 -12.11
N ILE A 33 5.48 0.27 -10.80
CA ILE A 33 6.19 -0.78 -10.06
C ILE A 33 5.17 -1.66 -9.35
N VAL A 34 5.19 -2.94 -9.70
CA VAL A 34 4.40 -4.00 -9.10
C VAL A 34 5.17 -4.60 -7.94
N ALA A 35 4.83 -4.25 -6.71
CA ALA A 35 5.46 -4.79 -5.52
C ALA A 35 4.57 -5.87 -4.88
N ASP A 36 5.13 -7.03 -4.60
CA ASP A 36 4.43 -8.13 -3.93
C ASP A 36 5.45 -9.03 -3.20
N ARG A 37 5.01 -9.72 -2.14
CA ARG A 37 5.86 -10.72 -1.47
C ARG A 37 6.22 -11.90 -2.39
N SER A 38 5.34 -12.23 -3.34
CA SER A 38 5.59 -13.19 -4.40
C SER A 38 6.16 -12.47 -5.63
N ARG A 39 7.51 -12.41 -5.70
CA ARG A 39 8.21 -11.77 -6.81
C ARG A 39 7.82 -12.35 -8.17
N ASP A 40 7.65 -13.66 -8.27
CA ASP A 40 7.32 -14.31 -9.54
C ASP A 40 5.93 -13.90 -10.05
N LYS A 41 4.94 -13.79 -9.15
CA LYS A 41 3.61 -13.30 -9.51
C LYS A 41 3.65 -11.81 -9.88
N ALA A 42 4.42 -11.00 -9.16
CA ALA A 42 4.62 -9.60 -9.49
C ALA A 42 5.28 -9.45 -10.86
N GLN A 43 6.28 -10.30 -11.18
CA GLN A 43 6.94 -10.30 -12.48
C GLN A 43 5.97 -10.61 -13.62
N ALA A 44 5.13 -11.62 -13.48
CA ALA A 44 4.15 -11.95 -14.51
C ALA A 44 3.16 -10.81 -14.79
N VAL A 45 2.77 -10.05 -13.75
CA VAL A 45 1.91 -8.87 -13.92
C VAL A 45 2.69 -7.72 -14.55
N ALA A 46 3.92 -7.47 -14.10
CA ALA A 46 4.76 -6.41 -14.64
C ALA A 46 5.07 -6.63 -16.12
N ASP A 47 5.39 -7.85 -16.53
CA ASP A 47 5.64 -8.21 -17.93
C ASP A 47 4.43 -7.90 -18.83
N ALA A 48 3.22 -8.16 -18.32
CA ALA A 48 1.98 -7.92 -19.07
C ALA A 48 1.68 -6.44 -19.33
N ILE A 49 2.21 -5.53 -18.49
CA ILE A 49 1.96 -4.08 -18.56
C ILE A 49 3.18 -3.27 -18.99
N GLY A 50 4.33 -3.91 -19.22
CA GLY A 50 5.59 -3.22 -19.48
C GLY A 50 6.14 -2.48 -18.24
N GLY A 51 5.75 -2.90 -17.03
CA GLY A 51 6.18 -2.32 -15.76
C GLY A 51 7.39 -3.02 -15.15
N LEU A 52 7.69 -2.71 -13.91
CA LEU A 52 8.79 -3.29 -13.14
C LEU A 52 8.28 -4.09 -11.95
N ALA A 53 8.90 -5.23 -11.65
CA ALA A 53 8.54 -6.06 -10.51
C ALA A 53 9.56 -5.95 -9.37
N VAL A 54 9.07 -5.86 -8.14
CA VAL A 54 9.90 -5.88 -6.93
C VAL A 54 9.29 -6.84 -5.90
N GLY A 55 10.09 -7.81 -5.44
CA GLY A 55 9.73 -8.64 -4.28
C GLY A 55 9.80 -7.78 -3.01
N CYS A 56 8.69 -7.71 -2.26
CA CYS A 56 8.63 -6.90 -1.05
C CYS A 56 7.61 -7.49 -0.05
N ASP A 57 8.11 -7.86 1.12
CA ASP A 57 7.27 -8.08 2.29
C ASP A 57 7.06 -6.74 3.00
N VAL A 58 5.84 -6.22 2.95
CA VAL A 58 5.48 -4.92 3.52
C VAL A 58 5.54 -4.89 5.05
N THR A 59 5.64 -6.04 5.71
CA THR A 59 5.80 -6.14 7.18
C THR A 59 7.24 -5.88 7.64
N ALA A 60 8.20 -5.85 6.69
CA ALA A 60 9.61 -5.59 6.95
C ALA A 60 9.97 -4.18 6.48
N GLU A 61 10.17 -3.23 7.41
CA GLU A 61 10.45 -1.82 7.10
C GLU A 61 11.61 -1.65 6.11
N GLN A 62 12.69 -2.43 6.30
CA GLN A 62 13.85 -2.37 5.40
C GLN A 62 13.51 -2.77 3.95
N GLN A 63 12.58 -3.72 3.75
CA GLN A 63 12.17 -4.10 2.40
C GLN A 63 11.32 -3.00 1.74
N VAL A 64 10.51 -2.27 2.51
CA VAL A 64 9.77 -1.10 2.01
C VAL A 64 10.74 0.03 1.64
N GLN A 65 11.74 0.30 2.45
CA GLN A 65 12.80 1.28 2.12
C GLN A 65 13.55 0.89 0.84
N ASN A 66 13.93 -0.38 0.70
CA ASN A 66 14.59 -0.89 -0.50
C ASN A 66 13.69 -0.82 -1.74
N LEU A 67 12.38 -1.05 -1.60
CA LEU A 67 11.40 -0.88 -2.67
C LEU A 67 11.38 0.58 -3.14
N VAL A 68 11.28 1.54 -2.21
CA VAL A 68 11.26 2.97 -2.53
C VAL A 68 12.57 3.41 -3.19
N ALA A 69 13.71 3.03 -2.64
CA ALA A 69 15.02 3.34 -3.22
C ALA A 69 15.14 2.80 -4.66
N LYS A 70 14.73 1.55 -4.88
CA LYS A 70 14.75 0.95 -6.22
C LYS A 70 13.79 1.64 -7.18
N ALA A 71 12.60 2.05 -6.71
CA ALA A 71 11.65 2.79 -7.51
C ALA A 71 12.24 4.13 -7.97
N GLN A 72 12.87 4.85 -7.04
CA GLN A 72 13.51 6.13 -7.33
C GLN A 72 14.72 6.00 -8.29
N ASP A 73 15.51 4.93 -8.14
CA ASP A 73 16.64 4.63 -9.04
C ASP A 73 16.18 4.35 -10.48
N GLN A 74 15.08 3.62 -10.64
CA GLN A 74 14.61 3.16 -11.95
C GLN A 74 13.70 4.14 -12.67
N LEU A 75 12.87 4.87 -11.94
CA LEU A 75 11.83 5.74 -12.51
C LEU A 75 12.02 7.22 -12.15
N GLY A 76 12.85 7.53 -11.16
CA GLY A 76 12.92 8.86 -10.58
C GLY A 76 11.91 9.06 -9.45
N ALA A 77 11.45 10.27 -9.25
CA ALA A 77 10.55 10.60 -8.14
C ALA A 77 9.23 9.80 -8.21
N ILE A 78 8.81 9.25 -7.06
CA ILE A 78 7.54 8.56 -6.94
C ILE A 78 6.42 9.60 -6.80
N ASP A 79 5.46 9.60 -7.71
CA ASP A 79 4.31 10.51 -7.69
C ASP A 79 3.15 9.94 -6.87
N LEU A 80 2.93 8.63 -6.93
CA LEU A 80 1.89 7.93 -6.19
C LEU A 80 2.44 6.64 -5.58
N PHE A 81 2.27 6.48 -4.27
CA PHE A 81 2.52 5.22 -3.59
C PHE A 81 1.19 4.63 -3.10
N CYS A 82 0.77 3.50 -3.69
CA CYS A 82 -0.41 2.76 -3.31
C CYS A 82 -0.05 1.68 -2.29
N SER A 83 -0.25 1.96 -1.00
CA SER A 83 -0.12 0.99 0.08
C SER A 83 -1.40 0.14 0.14
N ASN A 84 -1.43 -0.92 -0.70
CA ASN A 84 -2.63 -1.73 -0.94
C ASN A 84 -2.55 -3.15 -0.35
N ALA A 85 -1.37 -3.68 -0.08
CA ALA A 85 -1.24 -5.04 0.47
C ALA A 85 -2.15 -5.26 1.68
N GLY A 86 -2.81 -6.40 1.73
CA GLY A 86 -3.75 -6.74 2.80
C GLY A 86 -3.90 -8.24 2.98
N VAL A 87 -4.39 -8.64 4.14
CA VAL A 87 -4.71 -10.02 4.52
C VAL A 87 -6.08 -10.06 5.19
N CYS A 88 -6.73 -11.21 5.14
CA CYS A 88 -7.99 -11.48 5.83
C CYS A 88 -7.99 -12.96 6.22
N PHE A 89 -8.32 -13.26 7.46
CA PHE A 89 -8.29 -14.64 7.96
C PHE A 89 -9.69 -15.21 8.16
N GLY A 90 -10.63 -14.37 8.55
CA GLY A 90 -11.94 -14.80 9.04
C GLY A 90 -11.86 -15.38 10.46
N GLU A 91 -12.98 -15.38 11.15
CA GLU A 91 -13.15 -15.99 12.47
C GLU A 91 -14.33 -16.96 12.42
N ALA A 92 -14.13 -18.19 12.91
CA ALA A 92 -15.14 -19.23 12.77
C ALA A 92 -16.39 -18.97 13.62
N ASP A 93 -16.24 -18.49 14.89
CA ASP A 93 -17.33 -18.49 15.85
C ASP A 93 -17.46 -17.19 16.67
N LEU A 94 -16.37 -16.69 17.24
CA LEU A 94 -16.39 -15.58 18.19
C LEU A 94 -15.40 -14.47 17.78
N ALA A 95 -15.72 -13.22 18.11
CA ALA A 95 -14.81 -12.09 17.90
C ALA A 95 -13.45 -12.20 18.61
N THR A 96 -13.29 -13.17 19.49
CA THR A 96 -12.05 -13.49 20.23
C THR A 96 -11.34 -14.74 19.72
N SER A 97 -11.80 -15.36 18.62
CA SER A 97 -11.24 -16.62 18.13
C SER A 97 -9.97 -16.45 17.29
N ALA A 98 -9.66 -15.25 16.82
CA ALA A 98 -8.42 -14.98 16.12
C ALA A 98 -7.21 -15.16 17.05
N THR A 99 -6.17 -15.85 16.55
CA THR A 99 -4.93 -16.05 17.31
C THR A 99 -4.11 -14.77 17.44
N ASN A 100 -3.19 -14.72 18.41
CA ASN A 100 -2.27 -13.58 18.54
C ASN A 100 -1.45 -13.33 17.27
N GLU A 101 -1.07 -14.39 16.53
CA GLU A 101 -0.34 -14.31 15.27
C GLU A 101 -1.20 -13.66 14.18
N GLN A 102 -2.50 -13.99 14.11
CA GLN A 102 -3.44 -13.35 13.17
C GLN A 102 -3.63 -11.87 13.49
N TRP A 103 -3.82 -11.53 14.79
CA TRP A 103 -3.86 -10.15 15.25
C TRP A 103 -2.60 -9.36 14.87
N GLN A 104 -1.43 -9.93 15.16
CA GLN A 104 -0.16 -9.28 14.85
C GLN A 104 0.06 -9.15 13.34
N THR A 105 -0.36 -10.16 12.56
CA THR A 105 -0.24 -10.11 11.10
C THR A 105 -1.15 -9.03 10.51
N CYS A 106 -2.42 -8.95 10.94
CA CYS A 106 -3.31 -7.87 10.52
C CYS A 106 -2.72 -6.50 10.86
N TRP A 107 -2.20 -6.33 12.08
CA TRP A 107 -1.58 -5.07 12.50
C TRP A 107 -0.37 -4.71 11.66
N ASN A 108 0.55 -5.66 11.43
CA ASN A 108 1.76 -5.42 10.65
C ASN A 108 1.44 -5.08 9.19
N VAL A 109 0.49 -5.76 8.58
CA VAL A 109 0.14 -5.57 7.16
C VAL A 109 -0.74 -4.35 6.94
N HIS A 110 -1.71 -4.06 7.83
CA HIS A 110 -2.70 -3.00 7.59
C HIS A 110 -2.33 -1.67 8.25
N VAL A 111 -1.44 -1.68 9.25
CA VAL A 111 -1.05 -0.46 9.97
C VAL A 111 0.42 -0.17 9.75
N MET A 112 1.30 -1.08 10.19
CA MET A 112 2.74 -0.81 10.14
C MET A 112 3.26 -0.67 8.72
N ALA A 113 2.73 -1.43 7.75
CA ALA A 113 3.10 -1.27 6.34
C ALA A 113 2.77 0.15 5.81
N HIS A 114 1.63 0.73 6.20
CA HIS A 114 1.29 2.12 5.85
C HIS A 114 2.26 3.11 6.51
N VAL A 115 2.63 2.87 7.78
CA VAL A 115 3.63 3.70 8.50
C VAL A 115 4.99 3.64 7.80
N TYR A 116 5.46 2.45 7.42
CA TYR A 116 6.74 2.27 6.73
C TYR A 116 6.74 2.94 5.36
N ALA A 117 5.65 2.80 4.59
CA ALA A 117 5.49 3.48 3.32
C ALA A 117 5.54 5.01 3.49
N ALA A 118 4.76 5.56 4.42
CA ALA A 118 4.75 6.99 4.69
C ALA A 118 6.14 7.51 5.07
N ARG A 119 6.84 6.86 6.00
CA ARG A 119 8.21 7.23 6.37
C ARG A 119 9.18 7.23 5.19
N ALA A 120 9.02 6.29 4.27
CA ALA A 120 9.92 6.14 3.15
C ALA A 120 9.67 7.14 2.02
N VAL A 121 8.41 7.59 1.78
CA VAL A 121 8.10 8.44 0.62
C VAL A 121 7.78 9.89 0.97
N LEU A 122 7.16 10.17 2.12
CA LEU A 122 6.70 11.54 2.46
C LEU A 122 7.82 12.57 2.49
N PRO A 123 9.02 12.32 3.04
CA PRO A 123 10.06 13.36 3.07
C PRO A 123 10.37 13.92 1.68
N ALA A 124 10.53 13.05 0.67
CA ALA A 124 10.81 13.48 -0.70
C ALA A 124 9.59 14.13 -1.37
N MET A 125 8.37 13.68 -1.06
CA MET A 125 7.14 14.29 -1.57
C MET A 125 6.95 15.70 -1.01
N ILE A 126 7.18 15.91 0.28
CA ILE A 126 7.09 17.21 0.94
C ILE A 126 8.16 18.17 0.41
N GLU A 127 9.41 17.71 0.28
CA GLU A 127 10.50 18.53 -0.27
C GLU A 127 10.19 19.01 -1.69
N ARG A 128 9.55 18.17 -2.51
CA ARG A 128 9.13 18.49 -3.88
C ARG A 128 7.84 19.32 -3.92
N GLY A 129 7.05 19.34 -2.86
CA GLY A 129 5.73 19.98 -2.82
C GLY A 129 4.67 19.23 -3.65
N GLU A 130 4.91 17.97 -4.03
CA GLU A 130 3.99 17.14 -4.82
C GLU A 130 4.15 15.65 -4.48
N GLY A 131 3.03 14.96 -4.27
CA GLY A 131 2.98 13.51 -4.09
C GLY A 131 1.63 13.04 -3.58
N TYR A 132 1.35 11.76 -3.81
CA TYR A 132 0.15 11.09 -3.34
C TYR A 132 0.49 9.80 -2.59
N LEU A 133 -0.10 9.63 -1.41
CA LEU A 133 -0.02 8.40 -0.63
C LEU A 133 -1.44 7.82 -0.50
N LEU A 134 -1.75 6.80 -1.31
CA LEU A 134 -3.03 6.10 -1.25
C LEU A 134 -2.92 4.92 -0.30
N GLN A 135 -3.77 4.89 0.71
CA GLN A 135 -3.83 3.80 1.68
C GLN A 135 -5.12 3.00 1.51
N MET A 136 -5.00 1.70 1.28
CA MET A 136 -6.15 0.82 1.09
C MET A 136 -6.81 0.50 2.43
N ALA A 137 -7.85 1.24 2.73
CA ALA A 137 -8.72 0.97 3.87
C ALA A 137 -9.75 -0.14 3.54
N SER A 138 -10.88 -0.09 4.18
CA SER A 138 -12.03 -0.98 3.96
C SER A 138 -13.28 -0.33 4.55
N ALA A 139 -14.46 -0.74 4.12
CA ALA A 139 -15.69 -0.47 4.86
C ALA A 139 -15.62 -0.96 6.31
N ALA A 140 -14.85 -2.02 6.58
CA ALA A 140 -14.56 -2.51 7.92
C ALA A 140 -13.71 -1.54 8.78
N GLY A 141 -13.17 -0.48 8.19
CA GLY A 141 -12.50 0.62 8.91
C GLY A 141 -13.45 1.73 9.37
N LEU A 142 -14.70 1.71 8.92
CA LEU A 142 -15.77 2.63 9.34
C LEU A 142 -16.92 1.90 10.04
N LEU A 143 -17.15 0.65 9.64
CA LEU A 143 -18.13 -0.28 10.17
C LEU A 143 -17.40 -1.54 10.63
N ASN A 144 -17.96 -2.28 11.60
CA ASN A 144 -17.37 -3.56 11.98
C ASN A 144 -17.72 -4.65 10.96
N GLN A 145 -16.74 -5.47 10.60
CA GLN A 145 -16.98 -6.71 9.87
C GLN A 145 -17.23 -7.85 10.87
N ILE A 146 -18.39 -8.45 10.81
CA ILE A 146 -18.67 -9.66 11.59
C ILE A 146 -17.80 -10.81 11.07
N GLY A 147 -17.16 -11.55 11.99
CA GLY A 147 -16.33 -12.70 11.66
C GLY A 147 -14.88 -12.36 11.27
N ASP A 148 -14.38 -11.16 11.60
CA ASP A 148 -12.95 -10.82 11.54
C ASP A 148 -12.65 -9.55 12.35
N ALA A 149 -12.55 -9.70 13.68
CA ALA A 149 -12.30 -8.59 14.58
C ALA A 149 -10.89 -8.00 14.40
N ALA A 150 -9.88 -8.85 14.17
CA ALA A 150 -8.51 -8.40 13.96
C ALA A 150 -8.38 -7.55 12.66
N TYR A 151 -9.07 -7.96 11.60
CA TYR A 151 -9.16 -7.20 10.36
C TYR A 151 -9.84 -5.84 10.61
N SER A 152 -11.02 -5.85 11.21
CA SER A 152 -11.80 -4.61 11.44
C SER A 152 -11.02 -3.61 12.29
N ALA A 153 -10.44 -4.05 13.41
CA ALA A 153 -9.67 -3.18 14.30
C ALA A 153 -8.44 -2.58 13.58
N SER A 154 -7.71 -3.39 12.81
CA SER A 154 -6.56 -2.90 12.05
C SER A 154 -6.95 -1.95 10.92
N LYS A 155 -8.10 -2.15 10.27
CA LYS A 155 -8.61 -1.24 9.24
C LYS A 155 -9.13 0.09 9.80
N HIS A 156 -9.70 0.11 11.01
CA HIS A 156 -9.99 1.37 11.73
C HIS A 156 -8.70 2.14 12.05
N ALA A 157 -7.68 1.45 12.52
CA ALA A 157 -6.37 2.08 12.76
C ALA A 157 -5.74 2.63 11.46
N ALA A 158 -5.89 1.93 10.34
CA ALA A 158 -5.40 2.41 9.03
C ALA A 158 -6.12 3.70 8.60
N VAL A 159 -7.44 3.79 8.76
CA VAL A 159 -8.22 5.02 8.48
C VAL A 159 -7.73 6.16 9.36
N SER A 160 -7.63 5.94 10.68
CA SER A 160 -7.14 6.96 11.61
C SER A 160 -5.73 7.46 11.28
N PHE A 161 -4.84 6.56 10.83
CA PHE A 161 -3.50 6.94 10.41
C PHE A 161 -3.52 7.77 9.12
N ALA A 162 -4.35 7.40 8.13
CA ALA A 162 -4.51 8.17 6.90
C ALA A 162 -5.03 9.59 7.19
N GLU A 163 -6.04 9.72 8.05
CA GLU A 163 -6.56 11.03 8.48
C GLU A 163 -5.50 11.87 9.19
N SER A 164 -4.70 11.25 10.07
CA SER A 164 -3.59 11.93 10.76
C SER A 164 -2.55 12.48 9.78
N LEU A 165 -2.21 11.72 8.74
CA LEU A 165 -1.30 12.17 7.68
C LEU A 165 -1.91 13.33 6.87
N ALA A 166 -3.19 13.21 6.48
CA ALA A 166 -3.90 14.24 5.74
C ALA A 166 -3.97 15.56 6.52
N ILE A 167 -4.27 15.52 7.80
CA ILE A 167 -4.31 16.70 8.68
C ILE A 167 -2.92 17.32 8.84
N THR A 168 -1.90 16.50 9.01
CA THR A 168 -0.53 17.00 9.32
C THR A 168 0.20 17.51 8.08
N HIS A 169 -0.01 16.89 6.91
CA HIS A 169 0.79 17.11 5.70
C HIS A 169 0.00 17.62 4.50
N GLY A 170 -1.34 17.72 4.59
CA GLY A 170 -2.18 18.11 3.45
C GLY A 170 -1.85 19.48 2.83
N GLU A 171 -1.38 20.44 3.65
CA GLU A 171 -0.97 21.76 3.17
C GLU A 171 0.48 21.80 2.63
N GLN A 172 1.23 20.71 2.77
CA GLN A 172 2.64 20.60 2.38
C GLN A 172 2.81 20.04 0.95
N GLY A 173 1.74 20.02 0.14
CA GLY A 173 1.77 19.52 -1.23
C GLY A 173 1.67 18.00 -1.36
N SER A 174 1.53 17.27 -0.27
CA SER A 174 1.25 15.84 -0.29
C SER A 174 -0.24 15.58 -0.03
N SER A 175 -0.88 14.74 -0.86
CA SER A 175 -2.26 14.28 -0.66
C SER A 175 -2.27 12.86 -0.13
N VAL A 176 -3.12 12.58 0.86
CA VAL A 176 -3.32 11.26 1.46
C VAL A 176 -4.77 10.83 1.27
#